data_5dc3ba32b4623c3f6f2ce7321032cca0
#
_entry.id   5dc3ba32b4623c3f6f2ce7321032cca0
#
_cell.length_a   1.000
_cell.length_b   1.000
_cell.length_c   1.000
_cell.angle_alpha   90.00
_cell.angle_beta   90.00
_cell.angle_gamma   90.00
#
_symmetry.space_group_name_H-M   'P 1'
#
loop_
_entity.id
_entity.type
_entity.pdbx_description
1 polymer ?
#
loop_
_entity_poly.entity_id
_entity_poly.type
_entity_poly.pdbx_seq_one_letter_code
_entity_poly.pdbx_strand_id
1 'polypeptide(L)'
;MTLLIIGLALFLGMHLLPMAPALRNRLFETWGETRYKGTFSVVSLAGFALIVAGYYFGERGPQLFAPVAAARVIAPEAMTVAFILFAAANMRGHARRLLRHPMLIGILIWSGVHFLANGDLRGTVLFGAFFAYAVADLVSAVARGAVRTFDPSLRYDVMAVVGGIVVALVVMALHRYLFGVRVVPFGF
;
A
#
# COMPACT_ATOMS: atom_id res chain seq x y z
N MET A 1 7.68 -17.51 -6.82
CA MET A 1 8.29 -16.70 -5.73
C MET A 1 9.33 -15.69 -6.24
N THR A 2 10.26 -16.06 -7.12
CA THR A 2 11.37 -15.19 -7.57
C THR A 2 10.90 -13.85 -8.12
N LEU A 3 9.90 -13.83 -9.03
CA LEU A 3 9.34 -12.58 -9.58
C LEU A 3 8.77 -11.68 -8.49
N LEU A 4 8.07 -12.25 -7.51
CA LEU A 4 7.50 -11.51 -6.39
C LEU A 4 8.60 -10.84 -5.55
N ILE A 5 9.65 -11.59 -5.22
CA ILE A 5 10.77 -11.07 -4.42
C ILE A 5 11.52 -9.97 -5.16
N ILE A 6 11.83 -10.16 -6.45
CA ILE A 6 12.49 -9.13 -7.28
C ILE A 6 11.59 -7.90 -7.37
N GLY A 7 10.29 -8.09 -7.62
CA GLY A 7 9.33 -6.99 -7.69
C GLY A 7 9.26 -6.19 -6.39
N LEU A 8 9.18 -6.88 -5.25
CA LEU A 8 9.21 -6.25 -3.92
C LEU A 8 10.51 -5.47 -3.67
N ALA A 9 11.66 -6.07 -4.02
CA ALA A 9 12.96 -5.42 -3.86
C ALA A 9 13.07 -4.12 -4.69
N LEU A 10 12.62 -4.14 -5.94
CA LEU A 10 12.61 -2.96 -6.80
C LEU A 10 11.61 -1.92 -6.31
N PHE A 11 10.37 -2.32 -6.06
CA PHE A 11 9.31 -1.39 -5.66
C PHE A 11 9.59 -0.76 -4.30
N LEU A 12 9.79 -1.57 -3.27
CA LEU A 12 10.04 -1.08 -1.92
C LEU A 12 11.41 -0.40 -1.81
N GLY A 13 12.43 -0.91 -2.53
CA GLY A 13 13.75 -0.27 -2.58
C GLY A 13 13.69 1.18 -3.04
N MET A 14 12.91 1.47 -4.11
CA MET A 14 12.68 2.86 -4.54
C MET A 14 11.92 3.67 -3.50
N HIS A 15 10.95 3.07 -2.83
CA HIS A 15 10.14 3.73 -1.81
C HIS A 15 10.88 3.92 -0.48
N LEU A 16 12.02 3.27 -0.26
CA LEU A 16 12.92 3.53 0.87
C LEU A 16 13.79 4.79 0.69
N LEU A 17 13.98 5.29 -0.54
CA LEU A 17 14.82 6.47 -0.80
C LEU A 17 14.40 7.72 0.00
N PRO A 18 13.11 8.04 0.18
CA PRO A 18 12.69 9.16 1.04
C PRO A 18 13.12 9.01 2.50
N MET A 19 13.35 7.78 2.98
CA MET A 19 13.82 7.51 4.34
C MET A 19 15.34 7.75 4.49
N ALA A 20 16.06 7.88 3.38
CA ALA A 20 17.49 8.20 3.32
C ALA A 20 17.73 9.56 2.63
N PRO A 21 17.46 10.71 3.31
CA PRO A 21 17.49 12.03 2.68
C PRO A 21 18.83 12.39 2.03
N ALA A 22 19.94 11.99 2.66
CA ALA A 22 21.28 12.25 2.11
C ALA A 22 21.49 11.56 0.75
N LEU A 23 21.10 10.28 0.63
CA LEU A 23 21.19 9.54 -0.64
C LEU A 23 20.23 10.13 -1.68
N ARG A 24 18.98 10.41 -1.29
CA ARG A 24 17.99 11.02 -2.16
C ARG A 24 18.49 12.36 -2.71
N ASN A 25 19.00 13.25 -1.86
CA ASN A 25 19.50 14.56 -2.28
C ASN A 25 20.71 14.42 -3.22
N ARG A 26 21.66 13.54 -2.92
CA ARG A 26 22.78 13.25 -3.83
C ARG A 26 22.32 12.79 -5.21
N LEU A 27 21.29 11.93 -5.28
CA LEU A 27 20.71 11.50 -6.56
C LEU A 27 20.04 12.67 -7.30
N PHE A 28 19.34 13.55 -6.58
CA PHE A 28 18.78 14.78 -7.17
C PHE A 28 19.85 15.71 -7.74
N GLU A 29 20.94 15.92 -7.02
CA GLU A 29 22.05 16.79 -7.43
C GLU A 29 22.78 16.22 -8.65
N THR A 30 23.02 14.89 -8.69
CA THR A 30 23.77 14.25 -9.77
C THR A 30 22.95 13.99 -11.03
N TRP A 31 21.68 13.60 -10.90
CA TRP A 31 20.84 13.22 -12.04
C TRP A 31 19.88 14.33 -12.50
N GLY A 32 19.65 15.30 -11.63
CA GLY A 32 18.57 16.29 -11.80
C GLY A 32 17.19 15.72 -11.52
N GLU A 33 16.25 16.61 -11.25
CA GLU A 33 14.89 16.26 -10.81
C GLU A 33 14.14 15.37 -11.78
N THR A 34 14.21 15.70 -13.10
CA THR A 34 13.47 14.98 -14.14
C THR A 34 13.92 13.54 -14.28
N ARG A 35 15.24 13.30 -14.32
CA ARG A 35 15.78 11.94 -14.43
C ARG A 35 15.50 11.13 -13.18
N TYR A 36 15.66 11.74 -11.99
CA TYR A 36 15.35 11.07 -10.73
C TYR A 36 13.88 10.62 -10.69
N LYS A 37 12.94 11.54 -10.96
CA LYS A 37 11.51 11.22 -10.97
C LYS A 37 11.16 10.18 -12.05
N GLY A 38 11.74 10.29 -13.24
CA GLY A 38 11.56 9.32 -14.32
C GLY A 38 12.04 7.92 -13.92
N THR A 39 13.26 7.80 -13.40
CA THR A 39 13.81 6.53 -12.93
C THR A 39 12.98 5.95 -11.79
N PHE A 40 12.62 6.79 -10.80
CA PHE A 40 11.74 6.38 -9.71
C PHE A 40 10.43 5.76 -10.25
N SER A 41 9.77 6.45 -11.18
CA SER A 41 8.49 5.99 -11.74
C SER A 41 8.64 4.70 -12.53
N VAL A 42 9.64 4.61 -13.41
CA VAL A 42 9.87 3.43 -14.26
C VAL A 42 10.21 2.21 -13.42
N VAL A 43 11.15 2.33 -12.47
CA VAL A 43 11.58 1.21 -11.61
C VAL A 43 10.43 0.79 -10.68
N SER A 44 9.68 1.75 -10.11
CA SER A 44 8.51 1.44 -9.28
C SER A 44 7.41 0.73 -10.07
N LEU A 45 7.14 1.18 -11.30
CA LEU A 45 6.14 0.53 -12.17
C LEU A 45 6.58 -0.88 -12.57
N ALA A 46 7.84 -1.07 -12.95
CA ALA A 46 8.39 -2.38 -13.26
C ALA A 46 8.33 -3.31 -12.04
N GLY A 47 8.74 -2.81 -10.86
CA GLY A 47 8.63 -3.54 -9.61
C GLY A 47 7.19 -3.95 -9.30
N PHE A 48 6.24 -3.03 -9.45
CA PHE A 48 4.82 -3.30 -9.26
C PHE A 48 4.28 -4.36 -10.22
N ALA A 49 4.63 -4.26 -11.51
CA ALA A 49 4.25 -5.27 -12.51
C ALA A 49 4.80 -6.66 -12.16
N LEU A 50 6.05 -6.73 -11.68
CA LEU A 50 6.65 -7.99 -11.22
C LEU A 50 5.98 -8.53 -9.95
N ILE A 51 5.55 -7.67 -9.01
CA ILE A 51 4.76 -8.07 -7.84
C ILE A 51 3.45 -8.71 -8.30
N VAL A 52 2.70 -8.04 -9.19
CA VAL A 52 1.42 -8.53 -9.69
C VAL A 52 1.62 -9.86 -10.43
N ALA A 53 2.57 -9.93 -11.36
CA ALA A 53 2.88 -11.16 -12.10
C ALA A 53 3.34 -12.30 -11.15
N GLY A 54 4.23 -11.98 -10.21
CA GLY A 54 4.74 -12.95 -9.24
C GLY A 54 3.67 -13.46 -8.29
N TYR A 55 2.71 -12.60 -7.93
CA TYR A 55 1.57 -13.00 -7.12
C TYR A 55 0.57 -13.84 -7.93
N TYR A 56 0.25 -13.44 -9.16
CA TYR A 56 -0.75 -14.10 -10.00
C TYR A 56 -0.27 -15.46 -10.50
N PHE A 57 0.94 -15.53 -11.05
CA PHE A 57 1.50 -16.76 -11.65
C PHE A 57 2.30 -17.60 -10.66
N GLY A 58 2.65 -17.05 -9.50
CA GLY A 58 3.46 -17.77 -8.50
C GLY A 58 2.65 -18.77 -7.70
N GLU A 59 3.30 -19.86 -7.29
CA GLU A 59 2.71 -20.81 -6.35
C GLU A 59 2.46 -20.16 -4.98
N ARG A 60 1.39 -20.57 -4.31
CA ARG A 60 1.07 -20.07 -2.96
C ARG A 60 2.11 -20.46 -1.93
N GLY A 61 2.77 -21.61 -2.16
CA GLY A 61 3.69 -22.21 -1.21
C GLY A 61 2.97 -22.83 0.00
N PRO A 62 3.72 -23.28 1.01
CA PRO A 62 3.15 -23.89 2.21
C PRO A 62 2.33 -22.88 3.02
N GLN A 63 1.36 -23.41 3.76
CA GLN A 63 0.62 -22.65 4.78
C GLN A 63 1.53 -22.49 6.00
N LEU A 64 1.87 -21.27 6.37
CA LEU A 64 2.77 -20.96 7.49
C LEU A 64 2.03 -20.85 8.82
N PHE A 65 0.78 -20.35 8.76
CA PHE A 65 -0.11 -20.28 9.92
C PHE A 65 -1.57 -20.34 9.50
N ALA A 66 -2.45 -20.71 10.42
CA ALA A 66 -3.88 -20.72 10.15
C ALA A 66 -4.40 -19.31 9.98
N PRO A 67 -5.17 -19.02 8.91
CA PRO A 67 -5.77 -17.70 8.73
C PRO A 67 -6.66 -17.31 9.91
N VAL A 68 -6.55 -16.07 10.35
CA VAL A 68 -7.36 -15.54 11.45
C VAL A 68 -8.77 -15.24 10.95
N ALA A 69 -9.76 -15.97 11.47
CA ALA A 69 -11.15 -15.84 11.06
C ALA A 69 -11.68 -14.40 11.23
N ALA A 70 -11.38 -13.76 12.35
CA ALA A 70 -11.77 -12.38 12.59
C ALA A 70 -11.23 -11.40 11.53
N ALA A 71 -9.99 -11.59 11.05
CA ALA A 71 -9.41 -10.75 10.01
C ALA A 71 -10.20 -10.86 8.70
N ARG A 72 -10.69 -12.06 8.35
CA ARG A 72 -11.54 -12.28 7.16
C ARG A 72 -12.90 -11.60 7.30
N VAL A 73 -13.49 -11.64 8.49
CA VAL A 73 -14.80 -11.03 8.75
C VAL A 73 -14.74 -9.51 8.66
N ILE A 74 -13.72 -8.87 9.26
CA ILE A 74 -13.58 -7.41 9.26
C ILE A 74 -12.94 -6.85 7.97
N ALA A 75 -12.47 -7.72 7.06
CA ALA A 75 -11.75 -7.28 5.87
C ALA A 75 -12.52 -6.27 5.01
N PRO A 76 -13.83 -6.41 4.72
CA PRO A 76 -14.55 -5.45 3.90
C PRO A 76 -14.54 -4.03 4.49
N GLU A 77 -14.81 -3.90 5.78
CA GLU A 77 -14.82 -2.62 6.49
C GLU A 77 -13.41 -2.02 6.57
N ALA A 78 -12.44 -2.84 6.94
CA ALA A 78 -11.04 -2.40 7.04
C ALA A 78 -10.50 -1.97 5.68
N MET A 79 -10.83 -2.67 4.59
CA MET A 79 -10.45 -2.26 3.24
C MET A 79 -11.14 -0.98 2.82
N THR A 80 -12.42 -0.79 3.17
CA THR A 80 -13.12 0.47 2.91
C THR A 80 -12.41 1.64 3.58
N VAL A 81 -12.03 1.50 4.84
CA VAL A 81 -11.23 2.51 5.56
C VAL A 81 -9.87 2.74 4.89
N ALA A 82 -9.17 1.67 4.50
CA ALA A 82 -7.88 1.78 3.82
C ALA A 82 -7.99 2.56 2.49
N PHE A 83 -9.01 2.29 1.67
CA PHE A 83 -9.23 3.01 0.41
C PHE A 83 -9.62 4.48 0.62
N ILE A 84 -10.40 4.79 1.65
CA ILE A 84 -10.68 6.18 2.05
C ILE A 84 -9.36 6.89 2.42
N LEU A 85 -8.48 6.24 3.17
CA LEU A 85 -7.18 6.79 3.55
C LEU A 85 -6.25 6.97 2.34
N PHE A 86 -6.25 6.05 1.37
CA PHE A 86 -5.51 6.20 0.10
C PHE A 86 -6.01 7.40 -0.70
N ALA A 87 -7.32 7.60 -0.78
CA ALA A 87 -7.90 8.77 -1.42
C ALA A 87 -7.53 10.06 -0.67
N ALA A 88 -7.70 10.08 0.66
CA ALA A 88 -7.38 11.22 1.51
C ALA A 88 -5.91 11.63 1.42
N ALA A 89 -4.99 10.69 1.19
CA ALA A 89 -3.55 10.96 1.08
C ALA A 89 -3.18 11.94 -0.04
N ASN A 90 -3.99 12.01 -1.09
CA ASN A 90 -3.76 12.86 -2.26
C ASN A 90 -4.64 14.13 -2.26
N MET A 91 -5.50 14.30 -1.25
CA MET A 91 -6.46 15.41 -1.16
C MET A 91 -6.11 16.34 0.01
N ARG A 92 -6.48 17.64 -0.11
CA ARG A 92 -6.25 18.64 0.94
C ARG A 92 -7.44 18.69 1.91
N GLY A 93 -7.80 17.53 2.50
CA GLY A 93 -8.88 17.41 3.48
C GLY A 93 -8.38 17.51 4.93
N HIS A 94 -9.35 17.63 5.86
CA HIS A 94 -9.09 17.64 7.30
C HIS A 94 -8.52 16.29 7.77
N ALA A 95 -9.01 15.17 7.21
CA ALA A 95 -8.49 13.84 7.50
C ALA A 95 -6.98 13.74 7.26
N ARG A 96 -6.49 14.26 6.11
CA ARG A 96 -5.04 14.28 5.83
C ARG A 96 -4.27 15.19 6.78
N ARG A 97 -4.82 16.34 7.14
CA ARG A 97 -4.18 17.27 8.10
C ARG A 97 -4.06 16.62 9.48
N LEU A 98 -5.12 15.95 9.94
CA LEU A 98 -5.17 15.28 11.24
C LEU A 98 -4.25 14.07 11.32
N LEU A 99 -4.37 13.17 10.35
CA LEU A 99 -3.63 11.89 10.34
C LEU A 99 -2.18 12.03 9.87
N ARG A 100 -1.82 13.16 9.23
CA ARG A 100 -0.49 13.46 8.68
C ARG A 100 -0.01 12.48 7.60
N HIS A 101 -0.11 11.19 7.83
CA HIS A 101 0.39 10.11 6.96
C HIS A 101 -0.71 9.07 6.59
N PRO A 102 -1.88 9.49 6.03
CA PRO A 102 -2.99 8.58 5.78
C PRO A 102 -2.64 7.45 4.79
N MET A 103 -1.73 7.68 3.81
CA MET A 103 -1.25 6.63 2.90
C MET A 103 -0.61 5.48 3.67
N LEU A 104 0.29 5.76 4.60
CA LEU A 104 1.01 4.74 5.36
C LEU A 104 0.07 4.00 6.31
N ILE A 105 -0.87 4.71 6.94
CA ILE A 105 -1.90 4.10 7.79
C ILE A 105 -2.78 3.17 6.95
N GLY A 106 -3.19 3.59 5.75
CA GLY A 106 -3.95 2.75 4.82
C GLY A 106 -3.18 1.49 4.40
N ILE A 107 -1.87 1.60 4.11
CA ILE A 107 -1.02 0.45 3.79
C ILE A 107 -0.91 -0.51 4.99
N LEU A 108 -0.78 0.01 6.22
CA LEU A 108 -0.75 -0.82 7.43
C LEU A 108 -2.03 -1.61 7.61
N ILE A 109 -3.19 -0.97 7.44
CA ILE A 109 -4.50 -1.64 7.54
C ILE A 109 -4.61 -2.69 6.43
N TRP A 110 -4.36 -2.32 5.17
CA TRP A 110 -4.46 -3.22 4.04
C TRP A 110 -3.54 -4.44 4.18
N SER A 111 -2.26 -4.20 4.44
CA SER A 111 -1.29 -5.29 4.53
C SER A 111 -1.49 -6.14 5.79
N GLY A 112 -1.81 -5.54 6.93
CA GLY A 112 -2.03 -6.25 8.18
C GLY A 112 -3.24 -7.20 8.11
N VAL A 113 -4.37 -6.72 7.59
CA VAL A 113 -5.57 -7.56 7.43
C VAL A 113 -5.32 -8.68 6.43
N HIS A 114 -4.71 -8.40 5.27
CA HIS A 114 -4.40 -9.43 4.29
C HIS A 114 -3.36 -10.43 4.80
N PHE A 115 -2.37 -9.99 5.56
CA PHE A 115 -1.39 -10.86 6.20
C PHE A 115 -2.10 -11.89 7.11
N LEU A 116 -2.95 -11.43 8.00
CA LEU A 116 -3.68 -12.28 8.94
C LEU A 116 -4.74 -13.16 8.25
N ALA A 117 -5.32 -12.69 7.14
CA ALA A 117 -6.39 -13.41 6.43
C ALA A 117 -5.88 -14.53 5.51
N ASN A 118 -4.59 -14.53 5.11
CA ASN A 118 -4.04 -15.49 4.14
C ASN A 118 -3.22 -16.61 4.80
N GLY A 119 -2.09 -16.30 5.39
CA GLY A 119 -1.21 -17.25 6.10
C GLY A 119 -0.39 -18.19 5.21
N ASP A 120 -0.53 -18.17 3.88
CA ASP A 120 0.36 -18.88 2.96
C ASP A 120 1.67 -18.13 2.75
N LEU A 121 2.72 -18.83 2.29
CA LEU A 121 4.05 -18.25 2.11
C LEU A 121 4.03 -17.02 1.19
N ARG A 122 3.33 -17.09 0.06
CA ARG A 122 3.26 -15.99 -0.91
C ARG A 122 2.59 -14.75 -0.32
N GLY A 123 1.43 -14.91 0.32
CA GLY A 123 0.72 -13.84 1.00
C GLY A 123 1.53 -13.28 2.16
N THR A 124 2.16 -14.14 2.95
CA THR A 124 3.02 -13.74 4.07
C THR A 124 4.19 -12.86 3.62
N VAL A 125 4.88 -13.26 2.55
CA VAL A 125 6.00 -12.47 1.97
C VAL A 125 5.49 -11.13 1.44
N LEU A 126 4.41 -11.12 0.64
CA LEU A 126 3.88 -9.89 0.07
C LEU A 126 3.42 -8.91 1.15
N PHE A 127 2.45 -9.34 1.94
CA PHE A 127 1.79 -8.44 2.91
C PHE A 127 2.71 -8.12 4.08
N GLY A 128 3.56 -9.06 4.51
CA GLY A 128 4.57 -8.82 5.53
C GLY A 128 5.61 -7.78 5.11
N ALA A 129 6.08 -7.83 3.86
CA ALA A 129 7.01 -6.83 3.33
C ALA A 129 6.39 -5.43 3.28
N PHE A 130 5.14 -5.28 2.81
CA PHE A 130 4.44 -4.00 2.81
C PHE A 130 4.14 -3.49 4.23
N PHE A 131 3.78 -4.38 5.15
CA PHE A 131 3.56 -4.02 6.54
C PHE A 131 4.84 -3.48 7.19
N ALA A 132 5.94 -4.23 7.06
CA ALA A 132 7.24 -3.82 7.60
C ALA A 132 7.73 -2.50 7.00
N TYR A 133 7.57 -2.33 5.67
CA TYR A 133 7.88 -1.07 4.99
C TYR A 133 7.04 0.08 5.57
N ALA A 134 5.72 -0.09 5.69
CA ALA A 134 4.85 0.99 6.15
C ALA A 134 5.12 1.38 7.61
N VAL A 135 5.46 0.42 8.49
CA VAL A 135 5.92 0.72 9.85
C VAL A 135 7.21 1.53 9.81
N ALA A 136 8.21 1.07 9.06
CA ALA A 136 9.51 1.73 8.98
C ALA A 136 9.38 3.16 8.41
N ASP A 137 8.60 3.34 7.32
CA ASP A 137 8.42 4.67 6.73
C ASP A 137 7.60 5.59 7.64
N LEU A 138 6.57 5.09 8.32
CA LEU A 138 5.79 5.89 9.26
C LEU A 138 6.67 6.39 10.42
N VAL A 139 7.46 5.51 11.04
CA VAL A 139 8.41 5.88 12.09
C VAL A 139 9.41 6.91 11.57
N SER A 140 9.99 6.67 10.40
CA SER A 140 10.94 7.58 9.76
C SER A 140 10.31 8.93 9.41
N ALA A 141 9.09 8.95 8.88
CA ALA A 141 8.38 10.18 8.50
C ALA A 141 8.03 11.02 9.73
N VAL A 142 7.58 10.38 10.81
CA VAL A 142 7.31 11.05 12.09
C VAL A 142 8.60 11.62 12.69
N ALA A 143 9.68 10.85 12.72
CA ALA A 143 10.98 11.30 13.24
C ALA A 143 11.56 12.49 12.47
N ARG A 144 11.32 12.56 11.15
CA ARG A 144 11.76 13.68 10.30
C ARG A 144 10.81 14.87 10.32
N GLY A 145 9.68 14.79 11.01
CA GLY A 145 8.64 15.83 10.95
C GLY A 145 8.10 16.05 9.52
N ALA A 146 8.03 15.01 8.71
CA ALA A 146 7.67 15.07 7.30
C ALA A 146 6.16 15.33 7.11
N VAL A 147 5.71 16.53 7.43
CA VAL A 147 4.30 16.95 7.33
C VAL A 147 4.17 18.05 6.29
N ARG A 148 3.15 17.95 5.42
CA ARG A 148 2.81 19.03 4.49
C ARG A 148 1.78 19.96 5.14
N THR A 149 2.04 21.27 5.11
CA THR A 149 1.10 22.31 5.52
C THR A 149 0.22 22.72 4.33
N PHE A 150 -1.07 22.83 4.57
CA PHE A 150 -2.06 23.32 3.60
C PHE A 150 -3.35 23.70 4.34
N ASP A 151 -4.19 24.51 3.71
CA ASP A 151 -5.52 24.82 4.21
C ASP A 151 -6.48 23.70 3.83
N PRO A 152 -7.08 23.01 4.82
CA PRO A 152 -7.98 21.89 4.53
C PRO A 152 -9.35 22.39 4.08
N SER A 153 -10.05 21.58 3.29
CA SER A 153 -11.41 21.88 2.85
C SER A 153 -12.28 20.62 2.93
N LEU A 154 -13.47 20.77 3.50
CA LEU A 154 -14.43 19.67 3.70
C LEU A 154 -14.80 18.95 2.39
N ARG A 155 -14.83 19.65 1.26
CA ARG A 155 -15.08 19.04 -0.05
C ARG A 155 -14.12 17.88 -0.34
N TYR A 156 -12.86 18.02 0.05
CA TYR A 156 -11.86 16.98 -0.17
C TYR A 156 -12.04 15.80 0.77
N ASP A 157 -12.56 16.01 1.98
CA ASP A 157 -12.92 14.90 2.88
C ASP A 157 -14.11 14.10 2.31
N VAL A 158 -15.15 14.81 1.83
CA VAL A 158 -16.29 14.16 1.16
C VAL A 158 -15.84 13.39 -0.08
N MET A 159 -15.00 13.99 -0.94
CA MET A 159 -14.46 13.32 -2.12
C MET A 159 -13.62 12.08 -1.75
N ALA A 160 -12.82 12.16 -0.68
CA ALA A 160 -12.01 11.02 -0.21
C ALA A 160 -12.91 9.88 0.31
N VAL A 161 -13.94 10.20 1.06
CA VAL A 161 -14.90 9.20 1.59
C VAL A 161 -15.67 8.56 0.45
N VAL A 162 -16.31 9.36 -0.40
CA VAL A 162 -17.11 8.84 -1.51
C VAL A 162 -16.23 8.04 -2.50
N GLY A 163 -15.12 8.62 -2.93
CA GLY A 163 -14.18 7.96 -3.85
C GLY A 163 -13.59 6.68 -3.26
N GLY A 164 -13.19 6.72 -1.98
CA GLY A 164 -12.67 5.55 -1.27
C GLY A 164 -13.68 4.42 -1.17
N ILE A 165 -14.95 4.72 -0.83
CA ILE A 165 -16.03 3.73 -0.79
C ILE A 165 -16.27 3.15 -2.17
N VAL A 166 -16.39 3.98 -3.21
CA VAL A 166 -16.62 3.51 -4.59
C VAL A 166 -15.50 2.57 -5.03
N VAL A 167 -14.23 2.97 -4.83
CA VAL A 167 -13.08 2.10 -5.20
C VAL A 167 -13.08 0.82 -4.38
N ALA A 168 -13.37 0.87 -3.08
CA ALA A 168 -13.45 -0.31 -2.24
C ALA A 168 -14.51 -1.29 -2.75
N LEU A 169 -15.72 -0.81 -3.06
CA LEU A 169 -16.80 -1.64 -3.60
C LEU A 169 -16.44 -2.27 -4.95
N VAL A 170 -15.84 -1.48 -5.85
CA VAL A 170 -15.38 -1.97 -7.16
C VAL A 170 -14.32 -3.05 -7.00
N VAL A 171 -13.30 -2.81 -6.15
CA VAL A 171 -12.23 -3.80 -5.90
C VAL A 171 -12.81 -5.05 -5.23
N MET A 172 -13.71 -4.93 -4.27
CA MET A 172 -14.37 -6.07 -3.64
C MET A 172 -15.19 -6.88 -4.64
N ALA A 173 -15.98 -6.24 -5.48
CA ALA A 173 -16.75 -6.92 -6.53
C ALA A 173 -15.88 -7.64 -7.56
N LEU A 174 -14.75 -7.03 -7.92
CA LEU A 174 -13.79 -7.59 -8.88
C LEU A 174 -12.74 -8.50 -8.24
N HIS A 175 -12.68 -8.62 -6.91
CA HIS A 175 -11.61 -9.29 -6.19
C HIS A 175 -11.39 -10.74 -6.64
N ARG A 176 -12.47 -11.47 -6.89
CA ARG A 176 -12.44 -12.83 -7.42
C ARG A 176 -11.75 -12.90 -8.79
N TYR A 177 -12.04 -11.95 -9.66
CA TYR A 177 -11.51 -11.91 -11.02
C TYR A 177 -10.07 -11.41 -11.05
N LEU A 178 -9.73 -10.46 -10.18
CA LEU A 178 -8.39 -9.86 -10.10
C LEU A 178 -7.39 -10.77 -9.35
N PHE A 179 -7.84 -11.44 -8.29
CA PHE A 179 -6.95 -12.14 -7.35
C PHE A 179 -7.28 -13.63 -7.14
N GLY A 180 -8.37 -14.12 -7.77
CA GLY A 180 -8.79 -15.52 -7.66
C GLY A 180 -9.38 -15.91 -6.29
N VAL A 181 -9.65 -14.95 -5.42
CA VAL A 181 -10.18 -15.15 -4.05
C VAL A 181 -11.47 -14.37 -3.89
N ARG A 182 -12.48 -15.02 -3.32
CA ARG A 182 -13.75 -14.35 -2.98
C ARG A 182 -13.61 -13.53 -1.72
N VAL A 183 -14.32 -12.41 -1.67
CA VAL A 183 -14.41 -11.59 -0.45
C VAL A 183 -15.48 -12.17 0.47
N VAL A 184 -15.10 -12.49 1.70
CA VAL A 184 -16.04 -12.87 2.75
C VAL A 184 -16.56 -11.57 3.42
N PRO A 185 -17.86 -11.42 3.66
CA PRO A 185 -18.95 -12.42 3.64
C PRO A 185 -19.78 -12.45 2.34
N PHE A 186 -19.47 -11.66 1.33
CA PHE A 186 -20.35 -11.44 0.16
C PHE A 186 -20.43 -12.62 -0.82
N GLY A 187 -19.62 -13.65 -0.70
CA GLY A 187 -19.74 -14.87 -1.49
C GLY A 187 -19.58 -14.74 -3.02
N PHE A 188 -19.25 -13.54 -3.54
CA PHE A 188 -19.06 -13.30 -4.97
C PHE A 188 -17.69 -13.73 -5.46
#